data_ceab37879f07996bc23bca29ff308858
#
_entry.id   ceab37879f07996bc23bca29ff308858
#
_cell.length_a   1.000
_cell.length_b   1.000
_cell.length_c   1.000
_cell.angle_alpha   90.00
_cell.angle_beta   90.00
_cell.angle_gamma   90.00
#
_symmetry.space_group_name_H-M   'P 1'
#
loop_
_entity.id
_entity.type
_entity.pdbx_description
1 polymer ?
#
loop_
_entity_poly.entity_id
_entity_poly.type
_entity_poly.pdbx_seq_one_letter_code
_entity_poly.pdbx_strand_id
1 'polypeptide(L)'
;MQSSPKVLPKQQMAKFGFNGWTLWALYITGLVMVPILTVATLALFPTENIWPHLLNTTLPRYFRTTVSLMVSVGLGAAVVGTVTAWLIARYRFVGAGWLEWALLMPLAIPAYVGAYALVDLLEYAGPVQTALRGMFGWETARDYWFPEIRSFPAACFVLTFALYPYVYLLARAAFRDQSSASDDVAKSLGRGAFARFWRIGLPLARPAIAAGAAIVMMETVNDFGTVDYFAVQTLTTGIFSVWLQSGNAGGAAQLACVILAVIILLVSLEKSARRRMKFFNLSTWHRGVEKTQLTGRRGVIAFTLCALPVVIGFVIPTSVLGWHALNHLDEWTNPALIKALLNTLRVATIAALITVFAGVVMVYGVRLARSETPKRLLPITSIGYAAPGAVLGVGILIPLAWFDNRLADGIWELTGHDIGLILTGTSAAIIYAYCVRFFAIAQGAADAAMGRVSPNLANAARSLGRNRLQTLKEVYLPLMSGSVGSALLLVFVDCVKELPATLLLRPFNYNTLATLVHEQASLENLSQAAPASLYIICVGLLAALLLAKTNK
;
A
#
# COMPACT_ATOMS: atom_id res chain seq x y z
N MET A 1 54.88 -9.30 -30.42
CA MET A 1 54.84 -9.25 -28.95
C MET A 1 53.59 -8.53 -28.55
N GLN A 2 52.50 -9.27 -28.30
CA GLN A 2 51.23 -8.73 -27.83
C GLN A 2 51.26 -8.80 -26.31
N SER A 3 51.21 -7.64 -25.65
CA SER A 3 51.08 -7.55 -24.20
C SER A 3 49.63 -7.85 -23.78
N SER A 4 49.39 -8.96 -23.11
CA SER A 4 48.12 -9.31 -22.47
C SER A 4 47.73 -8.22 -21.45
N PRO A 5 46.43 -7.81 -21.38
CA PRO A 5 45.99 -6.86 -20.37
C PRO A 5 46.09 -7.49 -18.98
N LYS A 6 46.86 -6.84 -18.09
CA LYS A 6 46.92 -7.19 -16.67
C LYS A 6 45.50 -7.09 -16.04
N VAL A 7 44.91 -8.22 -15.74
CA VAL A 7 43.73 -8.32 -14.88
C VAL A 7 44.09 -7.77 -13.51
N LEU A 8 43.57 -6.61 -13.15
CA LEU A 8 43.71 -6.05 -11.81
C LEU A 8 43.14 -7.02 -10.78
N PRO A 9 43.83 -7.31 -9.68
CA PRO A 9 43.35 -8.25 -8.67
C PRO A 9 42.04 -7.74 -8.11
N LYS A 10 41.05 -8.64 -8.01
CA LYS A 10 39.81 -8.42 -7.23
C LYS A 10 40.25 -7.97 -5.85
N GLN A 11 39.97 -6.70 -5.50
CA GLN A 11 40.19 -6.18 -4.17
C GLN A 11 39.52 -7.14 -3.18
N GLN A 12 40.33 -7.77 -2.33
CA GLN A 12 39.83 -8.55 -1.20
C GLN A 12 38.97 -7.63 -0.35
N MET A 13 37.66 -7.82 -0.41
CA MET A 13 36.71 -7.10 0.43
C MET A 13 37.01 -7.48 1.88
N ALA A 14 37.42 -6.51 2.68
CA ALA A 14 37.63 -6.69 4.10
C ALA A 14 36.36 -7.25 4.75
N LYS A 15 36.44 -8.45 5.31
CA LYS A 15 35.31 -9.24 5.77
C LYS A 15 34.49 -8.62 6.91
N PHE A 16 35.03 -7.65 7.67
CA PHE A 16 34.34 -6.93 8.74
C PHE A 16 35.01 -5.58 9.01
N GLY A 17 34.56 -4.51 8.36
CA GLY A 17 34.90 -3.16 8.76
C GLY A 17 33.65 -2.48 9.33
N PHE A 18 33.52 -2.43 10.65
CA PHE A 18 32.49 -1.63 11.30
C PHE A 18 32.79 -0.15 11.04
N ASN A 19 31.96 0.45 10.21
CA ASN A 19 31.98 1.86 9.87
C ASN A 19 30.75 2.50 10.53
N GLY A 20 30.81 3.77 10.97
CA GLY A 20 29.66 4.45 11.57
C GLY A 20 28.37 4.33 10.74
N TRP A 21 28.49 4.27 9.42
CA TRP A 21 27.34 4.05 8.52
C TRP A 21 26.77 2.62 8.60
N THR A 22 27.60 1.62 8.86
CA THR A 22 27.14 0.25 9.11
C THR A 22 26.35 0.16 10.41
N LEU A 23 26.79 0.89 11.45
CA LEU A 23 26.06 0.96 12.72
C LEU A 23 24.68 1.61 12.54
N TRP A 24 24.58 2.72 11.79
CA TRP A 24 23.28 3.32 11.46
C TRP A 24 22.38 2.37 10.69
N ALA A 25 22.91 1.65 9.70
CA ALA A 25 22.12 0.68 8.94
C ALA A 25 21.63 -0.48 9.84
N LEU A 26 22.46 -0.97 10.75
CA LEU A 26 22.08 -1.99 11.75
C LEU A 26 21.03 -1.46 12.72
N TYR A 27 21.19 -0.24 13.22
CA TYR A 27 20.23 0.40 14.11
C TYR A 27 18.85 0.56 13.47
N ILE A 28 18.79 1.10 12.25
CA ILE A 28 17.53 1.24 11.49
C ILE A 28 16.92 -0.14 11.23
N THR A 29 17.74 -1.12 10.83
CA THR A 29 17.25 -2.50 10.63
C THR A 29 16.69 -3.09 11.91
N GLY A 30 17.38 -2.88 13.04
CA GLY A 30 16.90 -3.31 14.36
C GLY A 30 15.55 -2.72 14.68
N LEU A 31 15.38 -1.40 14.54
CA LEU A 31 14.11 -0.72 14.77
C LEU A 31 12.99 -1.27 13.89
N VAL A 32 13.25 -1.49 12.61
CA VAL A 32 12.22 -2.06 11.70
C VAL A 32 11.87 -3.50 12.07
N MET A 33 12.83 -4.27 12.57
CA MET A 33 12.64 -5.68 12.90
C MET A 33 12.03 -5.94 14.28
N VAL A 34 12.15 -5.00 15.23
CA VAL A 34 11.62 -5.16 16.59
C VAL A 34 10.16 -5.61 16.60
N PRO A 35 9.21 -4.98 15.91
CA PRO A 35 7.82 -5.42 15.93
C PRO A 35 7.63 -6.85 15.41
N ILE A 36 8.33 -7.20 14.33
CA ILE A 36 8.22 -8.52 13.70
C ILE A 36 8.79 -9.61 14.60
N LEU A 37 9.94 -9.34 15.22
CA LEU A 37 10.56 -10.26 16.16
C LEU A 37 9.73 -10.41 17.43
N THR A 38 9.12 -9.32 17.91
CA THR A 38 8.20 -9.39 19.06
C THR A 38 6.98 -10.27 18.77
N VAL A 39 6.36 -10.11 17.60
CA VAL A 39 5.24 -10.98 17.22
C VAL A 39 5.69 -12.44 17.15
N ALA A 40 6.86 -12.71 16.56
CA ALA A 40 7.39 -14.07 16.48
C ALA A 40 7.68 -14.66 17.89
N THR A 41 8.24 -13.89 18.80
CA THR A 41 8.50 -14.35 20.17
C THR A 41 7.23 -14.60 20.96
N LEU A 42 6.23 -13.71 20.85
CA LEU A 42 4.93 -13.88 21.51
C LEU A 42 4.14 -15.08 20.95
N ALA A 43 4.28 -15.35 19.66
CA ALA A 43 3.64 -16.52 19.04
C ALA A 43 4.28 -17.84 19.51
N LEU A 44 5.61 -17.85 19.71
CA LEU A 44 6.35 -19.04 20.15
C LEU A 44 6.24 -19.29 21.66
N PHE A 45 6.17 -18.21 22.45
CA PHE A 45 6.15 -18.23 23.92
C PHE A 45 4.93 -17.45 24.44
N PRO A 46 3.68 -17.86 24.13
CA PRO A 46 2.50 -17.17 24.61
C PRO A 46 2.33 -17.38 26.12
N THR A 47 1.85 -16.36 26.82
CA THR A 47 1.47 -16.46 28.24
C THR A 47 0.32 -17.43 28.44
N GLU A 48 -0.66 -17.38 27.56
CA GLU A 48 -1.77 -18.33 27.48
C GLU A 48 -1.83 -18.90 26.05
N ASN A 49 -1.68 -20.21 25.91
CA ASN A 49 -1.66 -20.85 24.62
C ASN A 49 -3.08 -21.28 24.19
N ILE A 50 -3.73 -20.45 23.37
CA ILE A 50 -5.03 -20.75 22.76
C ILE A 50 -4.91 -21.39 21.37
N TRP A 51 -3.71 -21.72 20.91
CA TRP A 51 -3.45 -22.27 19.58
C TRP A 51 -4.25 -23.54 19.26
N PRO A 52 -4.33 -24.55 20.17
CA PRO A 52 -5.14 -25.74 19.91
C PRO A 52 -6.62 -25.42 19.70
N HIS A 53 -7.14 -24.45 20.46
CA HIS A 53 -8.51 -23.98 20.30
C HIS A 53 -8.71 -23.27 18.94
N LEU A 54 -7.81 -22.35 18.58
CA LEU A 54 -7.86 -21.64 17.29
C LEU A 54 -7.82 -22.60 16.10
N LEU A 55 -6.93 -23.62 16.14
CA LEU A 55 -6.81 -24.64 15.09
C LEU A 55 -8.11 -25.41 14.86
N ASN A 56 -8.81 -25.74 15.92
CA ASN A 56 -10.00 -26.58 15.83
C ASN A 56 -11.29 -25.80 15.58
N THR A 57 -11.29 -24.47 15.76
CA THR A 57 -12.51 -23.65 15.69
C THR A 57 -12.45 -22.59 14.58
N THR A 58 -11.67 -21.52 14.77
CA THR A 58 -11.77 -20.29 13.98
C THR A 58 -10.72 -20.19 12.88
N LEU A 59 -9.49 -20.70 13.10
CA LEU A 59 -8.37 -20.55 12.17
C LEU A 59 -8.66 -21.15 10.77
N PRO A 60 -9.25 -22.35 10.61
CA PRO A 60 -9.54 -22.90 9.30
C PRO A 60 -10.50 -22.02 8.50
N ARG A 61 -11.50 -21.43 9.17
CA ARG A 61 -12.46 -20.51 8.56
C ARG A 61 -11.79 -19.20 8.17
N TYR A 62 -11.05 -18.56 9.06
CA TYR A 62 -10.33 -17.33 8.79
C TYR A 62 -9.33 -17.48 7.64
N PHE A 63 -8.57 -18.57 7.65
CA PHE A 63 -7.61 -18.86 6.59
C PHE A 63 -8.28 -19.06 5.23
N ARG A 64 -9.32 -19.92 5.17
CA ARG A 64 -10.07 -20.18 3.93
C ARG A 64 -10.70 -18.89 3.40
N THR A 65 -11.34 -18.09 4.25
CA THR A 65 -11.98 -16.83 3.85
C THR A 65 -10.94 -15.83 3.35
N THR A 66 -9.80 -15.68 4.06
CA THR A 66 -8.70 -14.79 3.64
C THR A 66 -8.14 -15.18 2.29
N VAL A 67 -7.83 -16.46 2.08
CA VAL A 67 -7.28 -16.95 0.80
C VAL A 67 -8.31 -16.81 -0.32
N SER A 68 -9.57 -17.13 -0.08
CA SER A 68 -10.63 -16.98 -1.08
C SER A 68 -10.82 -15.51 -1.47
N LEU A 69 -10.84 -14.60 -0.49
CA LEU A 69 -10.94 -13.15 -0.72
C LEU A 69 -9.75 -12.63 -1.54
N MET A 70 -8.55 -12.96 -1.09
CA MET A 70 -7.29 -12.58 -1.75
C MET A 70 -7.26 -13.02 -3.22
N VAL A 71 -7.59 -14.28 -3.49
CA VAL A 71 -7.58 -14.84 -4.85
C VAL A 71 -8.69 -14.20 -5.71
N SER A 72 -9.90 -14.08 -5.19
CA SER A 72 -11.04 -13.49 -5.91
C SER A 72 -10.79 -12.04 -6.28
N VAL A 73 -10.33 -11.22 -5.34
CA VAL A 73 -10.00 -9.80 -5.57
C VAL A 73 -8.79 -9.68 -6.51
N GLY A 74 -7.75 -10.49 -6.30
CA GLY A 74 -6.57 -10.50 -7.17
C GLY A 74 -6.90 -10.84 -8.62
N LEU A 75 -7.76 -11.84 -8.86
CA LEU A 75 -8.23 -12.20 -10.20
C LEU A 75 -9.14 -11.11 -10.80
N GLY A 76 -10.09 -10.59 -10.04
CA GLY A 76 -10.96 -9.50 -10.47
C GLY A 76 -10.17 -8.26 -10.88
N ALA A 77 -9.24 -7.82 -10.05
CA ALA A 77 -8.37 -6.69 -10.34
C ALA A 77 -7.42 -6.95 -11.52
N ALA A 78 -6.94 -8.19 -11.67
CA ALA A 78 -6.13 -8.58 -12.83
C ALA A 78 -6.92 -8.47 -14.13
N VAL A 79 -8.17 -8.88 -14.14
CA VAL A 79 -9.05 -8.77 -15.34
C VAL A 79 -9.33 -7.29 -15.64
N VAL A 80 -9.88 -6.55 -14.67
CA VAL A 80 -10.24 -5.12 -14.86
C VAL A 80 -9.03 -4.30 -15.25
N GLY A 81 -7.92 -4.41 -14.50
CA GLY A 81 -6.70 -3.66 -14.74
C GLY A 81 -6.03 -4.00 -16.06
N THR A 82 -6.02 -5.28 -16.48
CA THR A 82 -5.40 -5.69 -17.74
C THR A 82 -6.22 -5.21 -18.95
N VAL A 83 -7.55 -5.35 -18.91
CA VAL A 83 -8.44 -4.91 -20.01
C VAL A 83 -8.32 -3.41 -20.20
N THR A 84 -8.44 -2.63 -19.13
CA THR A 84 -8.33 -1.17 -19.20
C THR A 84 -6.94 -0.71 -19.63
N ALA A 85 -5.88 -1.36 -19.13
CA ALA A 85 -4.49 -1.09 -19.53
C ALA A 85 -4.26 -1.34 -21.03
N TRP A 86 -4.77 -2.46 -21.56
CA TRP A 86 -4.66 -2.79 -22.97
C TRP A 86 -5.39 -1.77 -23.84
N LEU A 87 -6.63 -1.40 -23.49
CA LEU A 87 -7.41 -0.43 -24.23
C LEU A 87 -6.71 0.94 -24.29
N ILE A 88 -6.24 1.45 -23.18
CA ILE A 88 -5.54 2.75 -23.09
C ILE A 88 -4.17 2.73 -23.79
N ALA A 89 -3.44 1.60 -23.71
CA ALA A 89 -2.11 1.51 -24.31
C ALA A 89 -2.15 1.36 -25.85
N ARG A 90 -3.16 0.68 -26.40
CA ARG A 90 -3.19 0.27 -27.81
C ARG A 90 -4.16 1.04 -28.70
N TYR A 91 -5.13 1.73 -28.11
CA TYR A 91 -6.20 2.36 -28.87
C TYR A 91 -6.35 3.85 -28.55
N ARG A 92 -6.82 4.60 -29.56
CA ARG A 92 -7.31 5.97 -29.41
C ARG A 92 -8.83 5.96 -29.58
N PHE A 93 -9.54 6.48 -28.62
CA PHE A 93 -10.99 6.67 -28.62
C PHE A 93 -11.34 7.94 -27.87
N VAL A 94 -12.56 8.44 -28.00
CA VAL A 94 -13.04 9.66 -27.33
C VAL A 94 -12.88 9.47 -25.81
N GLY A 95 -12.22 10.42 -25.15
CA GLY A 95 -11.99 10.37 -23.70
C GLY A 95 -10.78 9.53 -23.25
N ALA A 96 -10.08 8.80 -24.12
CA ALA A 96 -8.95 7.95 -23.74
C ALA A 96 -7.84 8.70 -22.97
N GLY A 97 -7.54 9.95 -23.35
CA GLY A 97 -6.51 10.76 -22.67
C GLY A 97 -6.89 11.13 -21.25
N TRP A 98 -8.16 11.43 -20.99
CA TRP A 98 -8.66 11.70 -19.65
C TRP A 98 -8.78 10.42 -18.83
N LEU A 99 -9.35 9.36 -19.41
CA LEU A 99 -9.51 8.07 -18.75
C LEU A 99 -8.17 7.43 -18.32
N GLU A 100 -7.10 7.73 -19.04
CA GLU A 100 -5.75 7.26 -18.66
C GLU A 100 -5.37 7.66 -17.22
N TRP A 101 -5.80 8.84 -16.77
CA TRP A 101 -5.59 9.35 -15.43
C TRP A 101 -6.74 9.00 -14.49
N ALA A 102 -7.97 9.07 -14.98
CA ALA A 102 -9.15 8.76 -14.20
C ALA A 102 -9.14 7.32 -13.64
N LEU A 103 -8.57 6.37 -14.39
CA LEU A 103 -8.39 4.99 -13.96
C LEU A 103 -7.50 4.83 -12.71
N LEU A 104 -6.79 5.87 -12.31
CA LEU A 104 -5.98 5.88 -11.07
C LEU A 104 -6.72 6.49 -9.87
N MET A 105 -7.81 7.22 -10.11
CA MET A 105 -8.55 7.94 -9.06
C MET A 105 -9.05 7.04 -7.92
N PRO A 106 -9.47 5.78 -8.15
CA PRO A 106 -9.89 4.92 -7.05
C PRO A 106 -8.82 4.69 -5.98
N LEU A 107 -7.51 4.81 -6.29
CA LEU A 107 -6.44 4.74 -5.28
C LEU A 107 -6.46 5.89 -4.27
N ALA A 108 -7.13 7.00 -4.59
CA ALA A 108 -7.28 8.11 -3.67
C ALA A 108 -8.29 7.80 -2.55
N ILE A 109 -9.20 6.83 -2.78
CA ILE A 109 -10.22 6.42 -1.81
C ILE A 109 -9.75 5.16 -1.10
N PRO A 110 -9.60 5.17 0.23
CA PRO A 110 -9.41 3.94 0.99
C PRO A 110 -10.56 2.97 0.74
N ALA A 111 -10.26 1.68 0.61
CA ALA A 111 -11.29 0.67 0.27
C ALA A 111 -12.46 0.65 1.27
N TYR A 112 -12.17 0.82 2.57
CA TYR A 112 -13.21 0.89 3.61
C TYR A 112 -14.15 2.09 3.45
N VAL A 113 -13.66 3.24 2.99
CA VAL A 113 -14.50 4.42 2.69
C VAL A 113 -15.45 4.13 1.52
N GLY A 114 -14.94 3.45 0.48
CA GLY A 114 -15.77 2.97 -0.62
C GLY A 114 -16.83 1.96 -0.17
N ALA A 115 -16.48 1.08 0.79
CA ALA A 115 -17.41 0.14 1.38
C ALA A 115 -18.57 0.85 2.10
N TYR A 116 -18.26 1.85 2.92
CA TYR A 116 -19.27 2.62 3.65
C TYR A 116 -20.25 3.31 2.71
N ALA A 117 -19.73 3.98 1.68
CA ALA A 117 -20.56 4.65 0.69
C ALA A 117 -21.42 3.67 -0.12
N LEU A 118 -20.90 2.48 -0.46
CA LEU A 118 -21.67 1.48 -1.21
C LEU A 118 -22.79 0.87 -0.36
N VAL A 119 -22.51 0.59 0.91
CA VAL A 119 -23.52 0.05 1.83
C VAL A 119 -24.63 1.08 2.05
N ASP A 120 -24.31 2.33 2.38
CA ASP A 120 -25.29 3.41 2.54
C ASP A 120 -26.18 3.56 1.29
N LEU A 121 -25.59 3.47 0.08
CA LEU A 121 -26.31 3.57 -1.17
C LEU A 121 -27.28 2.41 -1.42
N LEU A 122 -26.85 1.17 -1.11
CA LEU A 122 -27.50 -0.07 -1.56
C LEU A 122 -28.20 -0.87 -0.45
N GLU A 123 -28.03 -0.52 0.82
CA GLU A 123 -28.70 -1.19 1.93
C GLU A 123 -30.23 -0.98 1.88
N TYR A 124 -30.99 -1.77 2.61
CA TYR A 124 -32.46 -1.73 2.58
C TYR A 124 -33.03 -0.33 2.83
N ALA A 125 -32.50 0.38 3.81
CA ALA A 125 -32.88 1.78 4.08
C ALA A 125 -32.25 2.79 3.10
N GLY A 126 -31.32 2.35 2.27
CA GLY A 126 -30.59 3.20 1.34
C GLY A 126 -31.44 3.77 0.20
N PRO A 127 -30.96 4.83 -0.46
CA PRO A 127 -31.73 5.56 -1.46
C PRO A 127 -32.10 4.71 -2.68
N VAL A 128 -31.26 3.75 -3.09
CA VAL A 128 -31.55 2.91 -4.26
C VAL A 128 -32.71 1.99 -4.02
N GLN A 129 -32.71 1.22 -2.92
CA GLN A 129 -33.83 0.32 -2.62
C GLN A 129 -35.11 1.08 -2.26
N THR A 130 -34.97 2.22 -1.59
CA THR A 130 -36.13 3.10 -1.29
C THR A 130 -36.76 3.65 -2.58
N ALA A 131 -35.93 4.08 -3.55
CA ALA A 131 -36.45 4.52 -4.85
C ALA A 131 -37.11 3.38 -5.62
N LEU A 132 -36.51 2.18 -5.65
CA LEU A 132 -37.11 1.00 -6.28
C LEU A 132 -38.47 0.64 -5.65
N ARG A 133 -38.55 0.62 -4.32
CA ARG A 133 -39.82 0.38 -3.63
C ARG A 133 -40.88 1.41 -3.99
N GLY A 134 -40.49 2.69 -4.01
CA GLY A 134 -41.41 3.77 -4.42
C GLY A 134 -41.88 3.67 -5.89
N MET A 135 -40.99 3.24 -6.78
CA MET A 135 -41.31 3.09 -8.23
C MET A 135 -42.22 1.89 -8.54
N PHE A 136 -42.01 0.76 -7.82
CA PHE A 136 -42.75 -0.47 -8.09
C PHE A 136 -43.88 -0.75 -7.09
N GLY A 137 -44.09 0.12 -6.10
CA GLY A 137 -45.13 -0.05 -5.06
C GLY A 137 -44.85 -1.20 -4.09
N TRP A 138 -43.57 -1.55 -3.92
CA TRP A 138 -43.17 -2.57 -2.93
C TRP A 138 -43.08 -1.97 -1.53
N GLU A 139 -43.55 -2.68 -0.54
CA GLU A 139 -43.61 -2.20 0.85
C GLU A 139 -42.53 -2.85 1.73
N THR A 140 -42.19 -4.10 1.45
CA THR A 140 -41.30 -4.90 2.30
C THR A 140 -40.11 -5.49 1.50
N ALA A 141 -39.09 -5.92 2.23
CA ALA A 141 -37.94 -6.65 1.65
C ALA A 141 -38.32 -8.01 1.04
N ARG A 142 -39.54 -8.52 1.32
CA ARG A 142 -40.05 -9.80 0.79
C ARG A 142 -40.67 -9.68 -0.60
N ASP A 143 -41.00 -8.47 -1.03
CA ASP A 143 -41.69 -8.21 -2.29
C ASP A 143 -40.77 -8.31 -3.51
N TYR A 144 -39.44 -8.25 -3.30
CA TYR A 144 -38.45 -8.33 -4.35
C TYR A 144 -37.17 -8.98 -3.89
N TRP A 145 -36.38 -9.48 -4.84
CA TRP A 145 -35.04 -9.99 -4.53
C TRP A 145 -34.01 -8.88 -4.73
N PHE A 146 -33.17 -8.67 -3.72
CA PHE A 146 -32.00 -7.80 -3.79
C PHE A 146 -30.81 -8.52 -3.13
N PRO A 147 -29.60 -8.44 -3.72
CA PRO A 147 -28.44 -9.11 -3.14
C PRO A 147 -28.12 -8.54 -1.76
N GLU A 148 -27.72 -9.41 -0.84
CA GLU A 148 -27.26 -9.00 0.47
C GLU A 148 -25.95 -8.21 0.34
N ILE A 149 -25.97 -6.94 0.81
CA ILE A 149 -24.84 -6.03 0.63
C ILE A 149 -23.73 -6.32 1.63
N ARG A 150 -24.05 -6.64 2.90
CA ARG A 150 -23.03 -7.03 3.89
C ARG A 150 -22.65 -8.49 3.71
N SER A 151 -21.89 -8.77 2.65
CA SER A 151 -21.56 -10.13 2.23
C SER A 151 -20.14 -10.25 1.64
N PHE A 152 -19.65 -11.48 1.59
CA PHE A 152 -18.35 -11.79 0.97
C PHE A 152 -18.25 -11.34 -0.51
N PRO A 153 -19.26 -11.56 -1.39
CA PRO A 153 -19.20 -11.08 -2.77
C PRO A 153 -19.13 -9.55 -2.87
N ALA A 154 -19.82 -8.82 -2.01
CA ALA A 154 -19.77 -7.36 -1.98
C ALA A 154 -18.40 -6.85 -1.52
N ALA A 155 -17.77 -7.48 -0.53
CA ALA A 155 -16.41 -7.18 -0.14
C ALA A 155 -15.43 -7.42 -1.30
N CYS A 156 -15.55 -8.55 -2.03
CA CYS A 156 -14.76 -8.83 -3.24
C CYS A 156 -14.95 -7.75 -4.30
N PHE A 157 -16.19 -7.29 -4.51
CA PHE A 157 -16.52 -6.27 -5.48
C PHE A 157 -15.86 -4.93 -5.14
N VAL A 158 -16.05 -4.42 -3.93
CA VAL A 158 -15.47 -3.15 -3.47
C VAL A 158 -13.95 -3.18 -3.57
N LEU A 159 -13.30 -4.20 -2.99
CA LEU A 159 -11.85 -4.34 -3.02
C LEU A 159 -11.30 -4.44 -4.45
N THR A 160 -12.01 -5.14 -5.35
CA THR A 160 -11.61 -5.22 -6.76
C THR A 160 -11.58 -3.84 -7.41
N PHE A 161 -12.64 -3.04 -7.24
CA PHE A 161 -12.73 -1.70 -7.87
C PHE A 161 -11.91 -0.63 -7.14
N ALA A 162 -11.52 -0.85 -5.90
CA ALA A 162 -10.56 0.00 -5.19
C ALA A 162 -9.11 -0.29 -5.60
N LEU A 163 -8.74 -1.56 -5.83
CA LEU A 163 -7.36 -2.01 -5.96
C LEU A 163 -6.91 -2.33 -7.41
N TYR A 164 -7.83 -2.44 -8.39
CA TYR A 164 -7.45 -2.72 -9.79
C TYR A 164 -6.41 -1.74 -10.38
N PRO A 165 -6.31 -0.46 -9.93
CA PRO A 165 -5.35 0.44 -10.52
C PRO A 165 -3.88 0.01 -10.32
N TYR A 166 -3.56 -0.81 -9.32
CA TYR A 166 -2.23 -1.40 -9.17
C TYR A 166 -1.86 -2.29 -10.36
N VAL A 167 -2.80 -3.15 -10.79
CA VAL A 167 -2.60 -3.97 -12.00
C VAL A 167 -2.59 -3.10 -13.23
N TYR A 168 -3.51 -2.13 -13.34
CA TYR A 168 -3.58 -1.19 -14.46
C TYR A 168 -2.25 -0.46 -14.70
N LEU A 169 -1.62 0.08 -13.66
CA LEU A 169 -0.35 0.81 -13.76
C LEU A 169 0.75 -0.06 -14.36
N LEU A 170 0.96 -1.25 -13.79
CA LEU A 170 2.04 -2.14 -14.21
C LEU A 170 1.78 -2.76 -15.58
N ALA A 171 0.55 -3.17 -15.85
CA ALA A 171 0.15 -3.72 -17.14
C ALA A 171 0.24 -2.66 -18.25
N ARG A 172 -0.19 -1.40 -17.97
CA ARG A 172 -0.09 -0.30 -18.92
C ARG A 172 1.35 0.00 -19.31
N ALA A 173 2.24 0.07 -18.34
CA ALA A 173 3.68 0.24 -18.60
C ALA A 173 4.20 -0.90 -19.48
N ALA A 174 3.92 -2.15 -19.12
CA ALA A 174 4.35 -3.32 -19.88
C ALA A 174 3.80 -3.34 -21.31
N PHE A 175 2.53 -2.93 -21.53
CA PHE A 175 1.96 -2.85 -22.88
C PHE A 175 2.55 -1.71 -23.72
N ARG A 176 2.98 -0.61 -23.10
CA ARG A 176 3.66 0.50 -23.80
C ARG A 176 5.08 0.14 -24.22
N ASP A 177 5.77 -0.61 -23.37
CA ASP A 177 7.16 -1.03 -23.61
C ASP A 177 7.30 -2.16 -24.64
N GLN A 178 6.17 -2.74 -25.11
CA GLN A 178 6.21 -3.77 -26.15
C GLN A 178 6.63 -3.16 -27.51
N SER A 179 7.51 -3.86 -28.21
CA SER A 179 7.99 -3.47 -29.53
C SER A 179 6.86 -3.44 -30.57
N SER A 180 6.82 -2.39 -31.41
CA SER A 180 5.93 -2.29 -32.58
C SER A 180 6.16 -3.44 -33.57
N ALA A 181 7.41 -3.90 -33.73
CA ALA A 181 7.75 -4.96 -34.67
C ALA A 181 6.94 -6.26 -34.46
N SER A 182 6.74 -6.68 -33.21
CA SER A 182 5.93 -7.89 -32.92
C SER A 182 4.45 -7.70 -33.30
N ASP A 183 3.92 -6.49 -33.12
CA ASP A 183 2.53 -6.18 -33.46
C ASP A 183 2.36 -6.07 -34.99
N ASP A 184 3.35 -5.50 -35.69
CA ASP A 184 3.33 -5.34 -37.15
C ASP A 184 3.50 -6.68 -37.87
N VAL A 185 4.35 -7.57 -37.36
CA VAL A 185 4.45 -8.97 -37.87
C VAL A 185 3.10 -9.69 -37.69
N ALA A 186 2.42 -9.53 -36.55
CA ALA A 186 1.14 -10.16 -36.34
C ALA A 186 0.05 -9.59 -37.25
N LYS A 187 0.08 -8.29 -37.55
CA LYS A 187 -0.82 -7.65 -38.52
C LYS A 187 -0.57 -8.16 -39.94
N SER A 188 0.70 -8.27 -40.37
CA SER A 188 1.06 -8.79 -41.68
C SER A 188 0.63 -10.24 -41.89
N LEU A 189 0.59 -11.02 -40.81
CA LEU A 189 0.05 -12.40 -40.78
C LEU A 189 -1.49 -12.45 -40.67
N GLY A 190 -2.21 -11.32 -40.83
CA GLY A 190 -3.66 -11.25 -40.80
C GLY A 190 -4.29 -11.47 -39.41
N ARG A 191 -3.50 -11.39 -38.31
CA ARG A 191 -4.05 -11.61 -36.96
C ARG A 191 -4.88 -10.42 -36.50
N GLY A 192 -6.15 -10.69 -36.17
CA GLY A 192 -7.07 -9.67 -35.61
C GLY A 192 -6.67 -9.20 -34.21
N ALA A 193 -7.30 -8.13 -33.73
CA ALA A 193 -7.00 -7.50 -32.43
C ALA A 193 -7.06 -8.45 -31.24
N PHE A 194 -8.06 -9.32 -31.17
CA PHE A 194 -8.24 -10.30 -30.10
C PHE A 194 -7.11 -11.34 -30.09
N ALA A 195 -6.73 -11.86 -31.28
CA ALA A 195 -5.63 -12.81 -31.37
C ALA A 195 -4.27 -12.18 -30.96
N ARG A 196 -4.05 -10.90 -31.30
CA ARG A 196 -2.85 -10.15 -30.88
C ARG A 196 -2.82 -9.93 -29.38
N PHE A 197 -3.96 -9.62 -28.76
CA PHE A 197 -4.03 -9.54 -27.30
C PHE A 197 -3.64 -10.86 -26.64
N TRP A 198 -4.30 -11.96 -26.99
CA TRP A 198 -4.10 -13.25 -26.31
C TRP A 198 -2.78 -13.93 -26.61
N ARG A 199 -2.26 -13.80 -27.85
CA ARG A 199 -1.05 -14.53 -28.27
C ARG A 199 0.25 -13.74 -28.13
N ILE A 200 0.19 -12.40 -28.06
CA ILE A 200 1.37 -11.54 -28.00
C ILE A 200 1.30 -10.62 -26.80
N GLY A 201 0.28 -9.77 -26.73
CA GLY A 201 0.18 -8.71 -25.70
C GLY A 201 0.17 -9.29 -24.28
N LEU A 202 -0.79 -10.17 -24.01
CA LEU A 202 -0.96 -10.78 -22.70
C LEU A 202 0.24 -11.63 -22.25
N PRO A 203 0.80 -12.54 -23.08
CA PRO A 203 1.98 -13.31 -22.70
C PRO A 203 3.19 -12.47 -22.31
N LEU A 204 3.45 -11.39 -23.05
CA LEU A 204 4.55 -10.46 -22.75
C LEU A 204 4.30 -9.60 -21.51
N ALA A 205 3.05 -9.27 -21.21
CA ALA A 205 2.66 -8.50 -20.02
C ALA A 205 2.44 -9.36 -18.76
N ARG A 206 2.42 -10.70 -18.87
CA ARG A 206 2.15 -11.60 -17.73
C ARG A 206 2.97 -11.29 -16.46
N PRO A 207 4.29 -10.99 -16.54
CA PRO A 207 5.05 -10.68 -15.33
C PRO A 207 4.57 -9.42 -14.61
N ALA A 208 4.22 -8.39 -15.37
CA ALA A 208 3.74 -7.13 -14.84
C ALA A 208 2.32 -7.28 -14.24
N ILE A 209 1.45 -8.04 -14.91
CA ILE A 209 0.11 -8.35 -14.42
C ILE A 209 0.19 -9.17 -13.14
N ALA A 210 1.05 -10.20 -13.11
CA ALA A 210 1.25 -11.03 -11.91
C ALA A 210 1.80 -10.23 -10.74
N ALA A 211 2.73 -9.30 -10.99
CA ALA A 211 3.25 -8.39 -9.98
C ALA A 211 2.16 -7.45 -9.44
N GLY A 212 1.34 -6.88 -10.31
CA GLY A 212 0.20 -6.06 -9.90
C GLY A 212 -0.84 -6.84 -9.11
N ALA A 213 -1.17 -8.05 -9.54
CA ALA A 213 -2.08 -8.94 -8.82
C ALA A 213 -1.52 -9.34 -7.44
N ALA A 214 -0.21 -9.59 -7.33
CA ALA A 214 0.42 -9.88 -6.05
C ALA A 214 0.34 -8.70 -5.07
N ILE A 215 0.51 -7.45 -5.56
CA ILE A 215 0.30 -6.24 -4.73
C ILE A 215 -1.16 -6.16 -4.27
N VAL A 216 -2.13 -6.36 -5.17
CA VAL A 216 -3.56 -6.38 -4.83
C VAL A 216 -3.86 -7.44 -3.79
N MET A 217 -3.33 -8.66 -3.95
CA MET A 217 -3.50 -9.74 -2.98
C MET A 217 -2.92 -9.37 -1.61
N MET A 218 -1.75 -8.73 -1.55
CA MET A 218 -1.17 -8.26 -0.28
C MET A 218 -2.02 -7.17 0.37
N GLU A 219 -2.49 -6.19 -0.40
CA GLU A 219 -3.38 -5.14 0.11
C GLU A 219 -4.71 -5.71 0.62
N THR A 220 -5.26 -6.72 -0.07
CA THR A 220 -6.48 -7.42 0.36
C THR A 220 -6.29 -8.13 1.71
N VAL A 221 -5.16 -8.80 1.91
CA VAL A 221 -4.86 -9.46 3.20
C VAL A 221 -4.63 -8.44 4.31
N ASN A 222 -4.11 -7.27 3.97
CA ASN A 222 -3.85 -6.18 4.91
C ASN A 222 -5.11 -5.36 5.25
N ASP A 223 -6.17 -5.49 4.47
CA ASP A 223 -7.41 -4.75 4.71
C ASP A 223 -8.10 -5.25 5.99
N PHE A 224 -8.50 -4.29 6.80
CA PHE A 224 -9.31 -4.50 8.00
C PHE A 224 -10.67 -3.82 7.86
N GLY A 225 -10.68 -2.53 7.54
CA GLY A 225 -11.88 -1.72 7.61
C GLY A 225 -13.00 -2.17 6.66
N THR A 226 -12.65 -2.62 5.44
CA THR A 226 -13.63 -3.14 4.50
C THR A 226 -14.20 -4.48 4.96
N VAL A 227 -13.33 -5.43 5.31
CA VAL A 227 -13.78 -6.78 5.69
C VAL A 227 -14.53 -6.78 7.00
N ASP A 228 -14.16 -5.93 7.95
CA ASP A 228 -14.87 -5.74 9.22
C ASP A 228 -16.29 -5.20 8.99
N TYR A 229 -16.42 -4.16 8.18
CA TYR A 229 -17.70 -3.53 7.87
C TYR A 229 -18.66 -4.44 7.10
N PHE A 230 -18.15 -5.31 6.24
CA PHE A 230 -18.95 -6.35 5.56
C PHE A 230 -19.14 -7.61 6.42
N ALA A 231 -18.72 -7.62 7.67
CA ALA A 231 -18.77 -8.77 8.58
C ALA A 231 -18.07 -10.02 8.01
N VAL A 232 -17.06 -9.85 7.15
CA VAL A 232 -16.28 -10.93 6.56
C VAL A 232 -15.14 -11.33 7.48
N GLN A 233 -15.23 -12.51 8.05
CA GLN A 233 -14.26 -13.00 9.01
C GLN A 233 -12.97 -13.48 8.32
N THR A 234 -11.91 -12.67 8.44
CA THR A 234 -10.58 -12.93 7.91
C THR A 234 -9.55 -13.12 9.03
N LEU A 235 -8.32 -13.50 8.68
CA LEU A 235 -7.23 -13.55 9.65
C LEU A 235 -6.97 -12.18 10.29
N THR A 236 -7.14 -11.09 9.53
CA THR A 236 -6.93 -9.73 10.03
C THR A 236 -7.99 -9.35 11.06
N THR A 237 -9.29 -9.60 10.80
CA THR A 237 -10.35 -9.38 11.79
C THR A 237 -10.18 -10.29 13.00
N GLY A 238 -9.66 -11.51 12.80
CA GLY A 238 -9.32 -12.44 13.87
C GLY A 238 -8.26 -11.90 14.83
N ILE A 239 -7.23 -11.19 14.34
CA ILE A 239 -6.22 -10.54 15.20
C ILE A 239 -6.91 -9.52 16.12
N PHE A 240 -7.77 -8.66 15.57
CA PHE A 240 -8.49 -7.65 16.35
C PHE A 240 -9.43 -8.28 17.39
N SER A 241 -10.18 -9.32 17.00
CA SER A 241 -11.09 -10.02 17.93
C SER A 241 -10.33 -10.69 19.07
N VAL A 242 -9.25 -11.42 18.78
CA VAL A 242 -8.46 -12.11 19.81
C VAL A 242 -7.70 -11.10 20.69
N TRP A 243 -7.20 -10.01 20.12
CA TRP A 243 -6.49 -8.98 20.89
C TRP A 243 -7.44 -8.16 21.76
N LEU A 244 -8.46 -7.52 21.15
CA LEU A 244 -9.29 -6.53 21.82
C LEU A 244 -10.44 -7.15 22.62
N GLN A 245 -11.04 -8.25 22.13
CA GLN A 245 -12.20 -8.86 22.78
C GLN A 245 -11.79 -9.94 23.78
N SER A 246 -10.80 -10.78 23.41
CA SER A 246 -10.34 -11.86 24.29
C SER A 246 -9.13 -11.49 25.16
N GLY A 247 -8.51 -10.32 24.94
CA GLY A 247 -7.33 -9.87 25.71
C GLY A 247 -6.08 -10.75 25.53
N ASN A 248 -6.06 -11.66 24.54
CA ASN A 248 -4.99 -12.64 24.38
C ASN A 248 -3.95 -12.21 23.33
N ALA A 249 -2.82 -11.64 23.80
CA ALA A 249 -1.73 -11.19 22.96
C ALA A 249 -1.03 -12.35 22.23
N GLY A 250 -0.87 -13.49 22.88
CA GLY A 250 -0.23 -14.67 22.30
C GLY A 250 -1.02 -15.23 21.11
N GLY A 251 -2.32 -15.39 21.25
CA GLY A 251 -3.20 -15.84 20.17
C GLY A 251 -3.24 -14.86 19.00
N ALA A 252 -3.31 -13.57 19.28
CA ALA A 252 -3.24 -12.53 18.24
C ALA A 252 -1.89 -12.58 17.48
N ALA A 253 -0.78 -12.78 18.19
CA ALA A 253 0.54 -12.93 17.59
C ALA A 253 0.66 -14.22 16.74
N GLN A 254 0.04 -15.32 17.18
CA GLN A 254 -0.01 -16.57 16.41
C GLN A 254 -0.77 -16.37 15.08
N LEU A 255 -1.94 -15.72 15.09
CA LEU A 255 -2.67 -15.35 13.86
C LEU A 255 -1.85 -14.40 12.98
N ALA A 256 -1.14 -13.45 13.59
CA ALA A 256 -0.26 -12.52 12.89
C ALA A 256 0.89 -13.25 12.17
N CYS A 257 1.48 -14.27 12.79
CA CYS A 257 2.50 -15.12 12.15
C CYS A 257 1.94 -15.90 10.95
N VAL A 258 0.68 -16.36 11.02
CA VAL A 258 0.03 -17.02 9.87
C VAL A 258 -0.11 -16.04 8.70
N ILE A 259 -0.55 -14.81 8.97
CA ILE A 259 -0.64 -13.76 7.93
C ILE A 259 0.75 -13.47 7.33
N LEU A 260 1.76 -13.28 8.16
CA LEU A 260 3.13 -13.04 7.70
C LEU A 260 3.64 -14.19 6.82
N ALA A 261 3.36 -15.43 7.18
CA ALA A 261 3.72 -16.60 6.36
C ALA A 261 3.03 -16.59 4.99
N VAL A 262 1.73 -16.25 4.93
CA VAL A 262 0.98 -16.11 3.67
C VAL A 262 1.60 -15.02 2.79
N ILE A 263 1.91 -13.84 3.36
CA ILE A 263 2.50 -12.73 2.62
C ILE A 263 3.92 -13.05 2.15
N ILE A 264 4.76 -13.64 2.99
CA ILE A 264 6.12 -14.06 2.61
C ILE A 264 6.06 -15.08 1.48
N LEU A 265 5.14 -16.03 1.53
CA LEU A 265 4.90 -17.00 0.45
C LEU A 265 4.52 -16.27 -0.85
N LEU A 266 3.57 -15.34 -0.79
CA LEU A 266 3.10 -14.56 -1.95
C LEU A 266 4.24 -13.75 -2.59
N VAL A 267 5.02 -13.02 -1.79
CA VAL A 267 6.20 -12.25 -2.25
C VAL A 267 7.26 -13.16 -2.84
N SER A 268 7.47 -14.35 -2.25
CA SER A 268 8.45 -15.32 -2.73
C SER A 268 8.03 -15.92 -4.07
N LEU A 269 6.75 -16.23 -4.25
CA LEU A 269 6.18 -16.70 -5.51
C LEU A 269 6.30 -15.63 -6.61
N GLU A 270 5.98 -14.37 -6.29
CA GLU A 270 6.12 -13.23 -7.21
C GLU A 270 7.57 -13.05 -7.67
N LYS A 271 8.52 -13.00 -6.72
CA LYS A 271 9.95 -12.87 -7.02
C LYS A 271 10.47 -14.06 -7.86
N SER A 272 10.02 -15.27 -7.57
CA SER A 272 10.41 -16.47 -8.32
C SER A 272 9.87 -16.45 -9.76
N ALA A 273 8.62 -16.03 -9.94
CA ALA A 273 8.00 -15.85 -11.25
C ALA A 273 8.74 -14.80 -12.08
N ARG A 274 9.12 -13.68 -11.48
CA ARG A 274 9.86 -12.60 -12.13
C ARG A 274 11.28 -13.01 -12.52
N ARG A 275 12.00 -13.77 -11.68
CA ARG A 275 13.37 -14.24 -11.96
C ARG A 275 13.46 -15.15 -13.20
N ARG A 276 12.43 -15.95 -13.48
CA ARG A 276 12.40 -16.87 -14.63
C ARG A 276 12.19 -16.16 -15.98
N MET A 277 11.79 -14.90 -15.97
CA MET A 277 11.45 -14.13 -17.17
C MET A 277 12.42 -12.98 -17.39
N LYS A 278 13.66 -13.31 -17.79
CA LYS A 278 14.61 -12.31 -18.30
C LYS A 278 14.28 -12.03 -19.76
N PHE A 279 13.55 -10.95 -20.03
CA PHE A 279 13.40 -10.42 -21.37
C PHE A 279 14.63 -9.55 -21.68
N PHE A 280 15.43 -9.97 -22.64
CA PHE A 280 16.51 -9.15 -23.19
C PHE A 280 15.89 -8.20 -24.23
N ASN A 281 15.79 -6.93 -23.90
CA ASN A 281 15.54 -5.90 -24.90
C ASN A 281 16.81 -5.67 -25.71
N LEU A 282 16.87 -6.26 -26.89
CA LEU A 282 18.05 -6.19 -27.80
C LEU A 282 18.14 -4.88 -28.58
N SER A 283 17.18 -3.96 -28.47
CA SER A 283 17.22 -2.72 -29.24
C SER A 283 16.97 -1.48 -28.37
N THR A 284 17.87 -0.53 -28.44
CA THR A 284 17.78 0.81 -27.84
C THR A 284 16.82 1.75 -28.60
N TRP A 285 16.33 1.37 -29.75
CA TRP A 285 15.40 2.14 -30.58
C TRP A 285 14.00 1.53 -30.52
N HIS A 286 13.22 1.94 -29.53
CA HIS A 286 11.80 1.54 -29.45
C HIS A 286 10.92 2.59 -30.13
N ARG A 287 10.49 2.31 -31.35
CA ARG A 287 9.29 2.96 -31.87
C ARG A 287 8.11 2.45 -31.06
N GLY A 288 7.49 3.32 -30.27
CA GLY A 288 6.26 2.99 -29.55
C GLY A 288 5.19 2.50 -30.53
N VAL A 289 4.36 1.57 -30.08
CA VAL A 289 3.27 1.04 -30.92
C VAL A 289 2.29 2.16 -31.27
N GLU A 290 2.04 2.38 -32.55
CA GLU A 290 1.01 3.31 -32.99
C GLU A 290 -0.36 2.88 -32.50
N LYS A 291 -1.05 3.79 -31.79
CA LYS A 291 -2.39 3.54 -31.29
C LYS A 291 -3.39 3.51 -32.43
N THR A 292 -4.15 2.44 -32.53
CA THR A 292 -5.23 2.29 -33.53
C THR A 292 -6.45 3.11 -33.12
N GLN A 293 -7.00 3.90 -34.05
CA GLN A 293 -8.23 4.67 -33.82
C GLN A 293 -9.45 3.74 -33.76
N LEU A 294 -10.25 3.86 -32.68
CA LEU A 294 -11.54 3.20 -32.55
C LEU A 294 -12.66 4.24 -32.74
N THR A 295 -13.52 3.98 -33.71
CA THR A 295 -14.67 4.84 -34.04
C THR A 295 -15.99 4.07 -33.88
N GLY A 296 -17.10 4.79 -33.81
CA GLY A 296 -18.44 4.21 -33.70
C GLY A 296 -18.62 3.32 -32.48
N ARG A 297 -19.35 2.22 -32.61
CA ARG A 297 -19.69 1.31 -31.51
C ARG A 297 -18.47 0.76 -30.76
N ARG A 298 -17.37 0.51 -31.47
CA ARG A 298 -16.13 0.01 -30.83
C ARG A 298 -15.49 1.04 -29.91
N GLY A 299 -15.52 2.32 -30.29
CA GLY A 299 -15.06 3.42 -29.46
C GLY A 299 -15.91 3.59 -28.19
N VAL A 300 -17.25 3.50 -28.33
CA VAL A 300 -18.18 3.57 -27.19
C VAL A 300 -17.94 2.41 -26.21
N ILE A 301 -17.82 1.17 -26.71
CA ILE A 301 -17.54 0.01 -25.85
C ILE A 301 -16.21 0.20 -25.10
N ALA A 302 -15.15 0.66 -25.77
CA ALA A 302 -13.86 0.91 -25.13
C ALA A 302 -13.97 2.00 -24.06
N PHE A 303 -14.71 3.08 -24.34
CA PHE A 303 -14.98 4.14 -23.37
C PHE A 303 -15.71 3.59 -22.14
N THR A 304 -16.82 2.86 -22.34
CA THR A 304 -17.63 2.29 -21.25
C THR A 304 -16.82 1.32 -20.39
N LEU A 305 -16.05 0.42 -21.00
CA LEU A 305 -15.20 -0.53 -20.28
C LEU A 305 -14.12 0.16 -19.43
N CYS A 306 -13.61 1.32 -19.86
CA CYS A 306 -12.65 2.10 -19.09
C CYS A 306 -13.33 3.04 -18.08
N ALA A 307 -14.51 3.58 -18.38
CA ALA A 307 -15.23 4.49 -17.51
C ALA A 307 -15.90 3.77 -16.33
N LEU A 308 -16.45 2.56 -16.57
CA LEU A 308 -17.18 1.79 -15.56
C LEU A 308 -16.38 1.57 -14.26
N PRO A 309 -15.12 1.12 -14.30
CA PRO A 309 -14.32 0.98 -13.07
C PRO A 309 -14.10 2.30 -12.34
N VAL A 310 -13.96 3.41 -13.07
CA VAL A 310 -13.82 4.74 -12.47
C VAL A 310 -15.13 5.17 -11.80
N VAL A 311 -16.26 4.94 -12.46
CA VAL A 311 -17.59 5.26 -11.91
C VAL A 311 -17.82 4.48 -10.61
N ILE A 312 -17.58 3.18 -10.62
CA ILE A 312 -17.81 2.32 -9.45
C ILE A 312 -16.81 2.63 -8.32
N GLY A 313 -15.51 2.70 -8.64
CA GLY A 313 -14.47 2.81 -7.63
C GLY A 313 -14.21 4.25 -7.14
N PHE A 314 -14.70 5.27 -7.86
CA PHE A 314 -14.44 6.66 -7.49
C PHE A 314 -15.70 7.54 -7.52
N VAL A 315 -16.42 7.60 -8.65
CA VAL A 315 -17.52 8.59 -8.81
C VAL A 315 -18.65 8.30 -7.82
N ILE A 316 -19.10 7.04 -7.73
CA ILE A 316 -20.20 6.66 -6.83
C ILE A 316 -19.83 6.94 -5.37
N PRO A 317 -18.71 6.42 -4.81
CA PRO A 317 -18.36 6.71 -3.42
C PRO A 317 -18.23 8.20 -3.14
N THR A 318 -17.56 8.95 -4.01
CA THR A 318 -17.38 10.39 -3.83
C THR A 318 -18.70 11.15 -3.91
N SER A 319 -19.62 10.73 -4.78
CA SER A 319 -20.96 11.37 -4.90
C SER A 319 -21.81 11.14 -3.66
N VAL A 320 -21.81 9.92 -3.10
CA VAL A 320 -22.54 9.59 -1.86
C VAL A 320 -22.00 10.42 -0.69
N LEU A 321 -20.68 10.42 -0.50
CA LEU A 321 -20.05 11.20 0.56
C LEU A 321 -20.25 12.72 0.35
N GLY A 322 -20.15 13.18 -0.89
CA GLY A 322 -20.43 14.57 -1.24
C GLY A 322 -21.87 14.99 -0.92
N TRP A 323 -22.82 14.12 -1.19
CA TRP A 323 -24.24 14.35 -0.85
C TRP A 323 -24.44 14.52 0.67
N HIS A 324 -23.91 13.60 1.47
CA HIS A 324 -23.96 13.71 2.93
C HIS A 324 -23.28 14.97 3.45
N ALA A 325 -22.09 15.28 2.94
CA ALA A 325 -21.31 16.44 3.37
C ALA A 325 -21.95 17.80 3.01
N LEU A 326 -22.69 17.85 1.89
CA LEU A 326 -23.41 19.06 1.47
C LEU A 326 -24.72 19.26 2.21
N ASN A 327 -25.38 18.17 2.65
CA ASN A 327 -26.63 18.25 3.41
C ASN A 327 -26.39 18.47 4.92
N HIS A 328 -25.14 18.31 5.42
CA HIS A 328 -24.80 18.47 6.82
C HIS A 328 -23.57 19.40 6.95
N LEU A 329 -23.77 20.68 6.61
CA LEU A 329 -22.68 21.67 6.60
C LEU A 329 -22.13 21.98 7.99
N ASP A 330 -22.90 21.77 9.02
CA ASP A 330 -22.54 21.89 10.44
C ASP A 330 -21.41 20.93 10.85
N GLU A 331 -21.35 19.74 10.24
CA GLU A 331 -20.31 18.75 10.52
C GLU A 331 -18.90 19.20 10.06
N TRP A 332 -18.79 20.14 9.12
CA TRP A 332 -17.50 20.68 8.70
C TRP A 332 -16.80 21.51 9.79
N THR A 333 -17.58 22.07 10.72
CA THR A 333 -17.08 22.87 11.85
C THR A 333 -17.01 22.07 13.15
N ASN A 334 -17.31 20.76 13.09
CA ASN A 334 -17.28 19.89 14.26
C ASN A 334 -15.86 19.84 14.86
N PRO A 335 -15.70 20.15 16.17
CA PRO A 335 -14.38 20.13 16.82
C PRO A 335 -13.67 18.80 16.75
N ALA A 336 -14.42 17.68 16.72
CA ALA A 336 -13.84 16.34 16.57
C ALA A 336 -13.17 16.15 15.21
N LEU A 337 -13.78 16.66 14.13
CA LEU A 337 -13.22 16.63 12.79
C LEU A 337 -11.93 17.45 12.71
N ILE A 338 -11.95 18.69 13.23
CA ILE A 338 -10.78 19.57 13.20
C ILE A 338 -9.62 18.96 13.99
N LYS A 339 -9.91 18.40 15.16
CA LYS A 339 -8.91 17.72 15.99
C LYS A 339 -8.32 16.50 15.26
N ALA A 340 -9.16 15.67 14.64
CA ALA A 340 -8.73 14.51 13.88
C ALA A 340 -7.88 14.89 12.66
N LEU A 341 -8.25 15.97 11.95
CA LEU A 341 -7.45 16.53 10.85
C LEU A 341 -6.07 16.96 11.31
N LEU A 342 -5.99 17.75 12.38
CA LEU A 342 -4.71 18.21 12.94
C LEU A 342 -3.84 17.05 13.42
N ASN A 343 -4.43 16.08 14.10
CA ASN A 343 -3.74 14.87 14.53
C ASN A 343 -3.17 14.08 13.33
N THR A 344 -3.99 13.88 12.29
CA THR A 344 -3.57 13.20 11.05
C THR A 344 -2.40 13.91 10.39
N LEU A 345 -2.50 15.23 10.21
CA LEU A 345 -1.44 16.03 9.58
C LEU A 345 -0.14 15.97 10.39
N ARG A 346 -0.22 16.08 11.73
CA ARG A 346 0.96 16.00 12.60
C ARG A 346 1.63 14.63 12.49
N VAL A 347 0.89 13.56 12.72
CA VAL A 347 1.45 12.20 12.73
C VAL A 347 1.98 11.81 11.35
N ALA A 348 1.21 12.07 10.29
CA ALA A 348 1.62 11.73 8.93
C ALA A 348 2.86 12.52 8.47
N THR A 349 2.93 13.83 8.79
CA THR A 349 4.09 14.64 8.43
C THR A 349 5.34 14.20 9.17
N ILE A 350 5.26 13.99 10.48
CA ILE A 350 6.42 13.57 11.29
C ILE A 350 6.88 12.19 10.84
N ALA A 351 5.95 11.25 10.66
CA ALA A 351 6.29 9.89 10.21
C ALA A 351 6.92 9.91 8.82
N ALA A 352 6.38 10.67 7.87
CA ALA A 352 6.93 10.77 6.51
C ALA A 352 8.35 11.36 6.51
N LEU A 353 8.60 12.42 7.28
CA LEU A 353 9.92 13.04 7.39
C LEU A 353 10.95 12.07 7.98
N ILE A 354 10.61 11.41 9.10
CA ILE A 354 11.50 10.43 9.76
C ILE A 354 11.77 9.26 8.82
N THR A 355 10.74 8.71 8.18
CA THR A 355 10.84 7.54 7.31
C THR A 355 11.73 7.82 6.09
N VAL A 356 11.50 8.96 5.42
CA VAL A 356 12.28 9.32 4.24
C VAL A 356 13.72 9.66 4.62
N PHE A 357 13.94 10.38 5.71
CA PHE A 357 15.28 10.66 6.22
C PHE A 357 16.03 9.35 6.53
N ALA A 358 15.41 8.43 7.28
CA ALA A 358 16.00 7.15 7.62
C ALA A 358 16.28 6.29 6.37
N GLY A 359 15.37 6.29 5.38
CA GLY A 359 15.55 5.61 4.10
C GLY A 359 16.76 6.13 3.31
N VAL A 360 16.92 7.45 3.21
CA VAL A 360 18.07 8.09 2.57
C VAL A 360 19.36 7.77 3.30
N VAL A 361 19.38 7.89 4.64
CA VAL A 361 20.56 7.57 5.46
C VAL A 361 20.97 6.11 5.32
N MET A 362 20.01 5.19 5.36
CA MET A 362 20.28 3.76 5.20
C MET A 362 20.87 3.43 3.83
N VAL A 363 20.23 3.89 2.74
CA VAL A 363 20.71 3.61 1.38
C VAL A 363 22.09 4.24 1.13
N TYR A 364 22.30 5.47 1.59
CA TYR A 364 23.59 6.13 1.50
C TYR A 364 24.66 5.37 2.30
N GLY A 365 24.32 4.93 3.51
CA GLY A 365 25.20 4.13 4.36
C GLY A 365 25.62 2.82 3.69
N VAL A 366 24.66 2.12 3.08
CA VAL A 366 24.92 0.88 2.34
C VAL A 366 25.86 1.10 1.15
N ARG A 367 25.70 2.20 0.41
CA ARG A 367 26.56 2.54 -0.74
C ARG A 367 27.96 2.95 -0.34
N LEU A 368 28.13 3.57 0.81
CA LEU A 368 29.45 3.93 1.36
C LEU A 368 30.15 2.75 2.03
N ALA A 369 29.42 1.72 2.40
CA ALA A 369 29.98 0.56 3.07
C ALA A 369 30.83 -0.27 2.10
N ARG A 370 32.03 -0.60 2.54
CA ARG A 370 32.95 -1.49 1.80
C ARG A 370 32.62 -2.97 1.99
N SER A 371 31.71 -3.30 2.92
CA SER A 371 31.33 -4.67 3.26
C SER A 371 29.99 -5.06 2.59
N GLU A 372 29.76 -6.35 2.40
CA GLU A 372 28.51 -6.90 1.87
C GLU A 372 27.36 -6.92 2.91
N THR A 373 27.69 -6.81 4.22
CA THR A 373 26.71 -6.89 5.31
C THR A 373 25.59 -5.86 5.17
N PRO A 374 25.85 -4.55 4.99
CA PRO A 374 24.78 -3.57 4.83
C PRO A 374 23.92 -3.80 3.59
N LYS A 375 24.47 -4.33 2.52
CA LYS A 375 23.71 -4.65 1.30
C LYS A 375 22.68 -5.76 1.55
N ARG A 376 22.99 -6.71 2.45
CA ARG A 376 22.06 -7.78 2.85
C ARG A 376 20.96 -7.29 3.77
N LEU A 377 21.12 -6.15 4.44
CA LEU A 377 20.12 -5.55 5.32
C LEU A 377 18.96 -4.90 4.53
N LEU A 378 19.20 -4.38 3.32
CA LEU A 378 18.17 -3.75 2.51
C LEU A 378 16.94 -4.64 2.24
N PRO A 379 17.09 -5.92 1.83
CA PRO A 379 15.94 -6.80 1.69
C PRO A 379 15.21 -7.12 3.00
N ILE A 380 15.94 -7.14 4.13
CA ILE A 380 15.37 -7.43 5.45
C ILE A 380 14.45 -6.29 5.89
N THR A 381 14.87 -5.04 5.75
CA THR A 381 14.04 -3.89 6.11
C THR A 381 12.80 -3.73 5.22
N SER A 382 12.82 -4.30 4.01
CA SER A 382 11.63 -4.34 3.16
C SER A 382 10.52 -5.26 3.69
N ILE A 383 10.81 -6.17 4.64
CA ILE A 383 9.82 -7.05 5.26
C ILE A 383 8.81 -6.24 6.09
N GLY A 384 9.21 -5.09 6.66
CA GLY A 384 8.31 -4.21 7.40
C GLY A 384 7.08 -3.77 6.60
N TYR A 385 7.22 -3.53 5.30
CA TYR A 385 6.10 -3.20 4.41
C TYR A 385 5.13 -4.39 4.19
N ALA A 386 5.67 -5.60 4.23
CA ALA A 386 4.86 -6.80 4.09
C ALA A 386 4.01 -7.09 5.34
N ALA A 387 4.38 -6.53 6.50
CA ALA A 387 3.64 -6.74 7.74
C ALA A 387 2.35 -5.89 7.76
N PRO A 388 1.15 -6.51 7.92
CA PRO A 388 -0.10 -5.79 8.10
C PRO A 388 -0.05 -4.83 9.27
N GLY A 389 -0.80 -3.71 9.19
CA GLY A 389 -0.90 -2.75 10.29
C GLY A 389 -1.33 -3.38 11.62
N ALA A 390 -2.22 -4.36 11.58
CA ALA A 390 -2.64 -5.13 12.75
C ALA A 390 -1.48 -5.91 13.40
N VAL A 391 -0.62 -6.54 12.59
CA VAL A 391 0.58 -7.25 13.06
C VAL A 391 1.56 -6.29 13.72
N LEU A 392 1.78 -5.13 13.09
CA LEU A 392 2.65 -4.08 13.66
C LEU A 392 2.09 -3.52 14.96
N GLY A 393 0.76 -3.34 15.06
CA GLY A 393 0.10 -2.87 16.28
C GLY A 393 0.42 -3.76 17.47
N VAL A 394 0.21 -5.07 17.33
CA VAL A 394 0.55 -6.08 18.36
C VAL A 394 2.06 -6.08 18.66
N GLY A 395 2.88 -6.08 17.61
CA GLY A 395 4.33 -6.16 17.74
C GLY A 395 5.01 -4.91 18.32
N ILE A 396 4.35 -3.76 18.28
CA ILE A 396 4.89 -2.48 18.78
C ILE A 396 4.45 -2.22 20.22
N LEU A 397 3.20 -2.46 20.55
CA LEU A 397 2.65 -2.07 21.85
C LEU A 397 3.41 -2.70 23.02
N ILE A 398 3.70 -4.00 22.92
CA ILE A 398 4.34 -4.76 24.01
C ILE A 398 5.79 -4.31 24.30
N PRO A 399 6.69 -4.24 23.30
CA PRO A 399 8.05 -3.79 23.57
C PRO A 399 8.10 -2.30 23.97
N LEU A 400 7.21 -1.46 23.47
CA LEU A 400 7.13 -0.07 23.91
C LEU A 400 6.67 0.04 25.36
N ALA A 401 5.64 -0.72 25.77
CA ALA A 401 5.17 -0.74 27.14
C ALA A 401 6.26 -1.26 28.10
N TRP A 402 6.99 -2.30 27.71
CA TRP A 402 8.11 -2.81 28.48
C TRP A 402 9.23 -1.76 28.64
N PHE A 403 9.57 -1.06 27.55
CA PHE A 403 10.58 0.00 27.58
C PHE A 403 10.15 1.19 28.44
N ASP A 404 8.91 1.65 28.28
CA ASP A 404 8.35 2.77 29.05
C ASP A 404 8.33 2.48 30.56
N ASN A 405 7.87 1.30 30.95
CA ASN A 405 7.85 0.92 32.36
C ASN A 405 9.28 0.89 32.95
N ARG A 406 10.24 0.28 32.24
CA ARG A 406 11.64 0.28 32.67
C ARG A 406 12.25 1.67 32.77
N LEU A 407 11.89 2.55 31.84
CA LEU A 407 12.36 3.94 31.85
C LEU A 407 11.74 4.72 33.01
N ALA A 408 10.43 4.56 33.24
CA ALA A 408 9.72 5.19 34.35
C ALA A 408 10.26 4.72 35.70
N ASP A 409 10.46 3.41 35.90
CA ASP A 409 11.05 2.83 37.10
C ASP A 409 12.46 3.39 37.35
N GLY A 410 13.32 3.42 36.33
CA GLY A 410 14.70 3.94 36.46
C GLY A 410 14.74 5.45 36.77
N ILE A 411 13.84 6.24 36.22
CA ILE A 411 13.76 7.69 36.56
C ILE A 411 13.18 7.89 37.95
N TRP A 412 12.19 7.08 38.34
CA TRP A 412 11.67 7.09 39.72
C TRP A 412 12.77 6.77 40.75
N GLU A 413 13.56 5.75 40.51
CA GLU A 413 14.67 5.38 41.38
C GLU A 413 15.75 6.49 41.51
N LEU A 414 15.98 7.23 40.39
CA LEU A 414 17.01 8.28 40.38
C LEU A 414 16.54 9.63 40.88
N THR A 415 15.30 10.00 40.63
CA THR A 415 14.79 11.39 40.83
C THR A 415 13.63 11.47 41.80
N GLY A 416 12.95 10.37 42.13
CA GLY A 416 11.71 10.33 42.92
C GLY A 416 10.50 10.94 42.17
N HIS A 417 10.61 11.21 40.85
CA HIS A 417 9.51 11.72 40.04
C HIS A 417 8.95 10.62 39.15
N ASP A 418 7.63 10.44 39.18
CA ASP A 418 6.90 9.60 38.23
C ASP A 418 6.63 10.39 36.94
N ILE A 419 7.29 9.97 35.87
CA ILE A 419 7.11 10.57 34.55
C ILE A 419 5.97 9.93 33.76
N GLY A 420 5.37 8.84 34.25
CA GLY A 420 4.38 8.05 33.54
C GLY A 420 4.93 7.40 32.26
N LEU A 421 4.02 6.99 31.38
CA LEU A 421 4.36 6.41 30.08
C LEU A 421 4.59 7.51 29.04
N ILE A 422 5.75 7.52 28.39
CA ILE A 422 6.16 8.55 27.42
C ILE A 422 5.84 8.16 25.98
N LEU A 423 6.01 6.88 25.63
CA LEU A 423 5.81 6.36 24.28
C LEU A 423 4.46 5.65 24.14
N THR A 424 4.17 4.77 25.08
CA THR A 424 2.90 4.02 25.10
C THR A 424 1.75 4.94 25.50
N GLY A 425 0.65 4.87 24.76
CA GLY A 425 -0.47 5.79 25.00
C GLY A 425 -0.25 7.21 24.46
N THR A 426 0.76 7.42 23.62
CA THR A 426 0.99 8.68 22.91
C THR A 426 1.01 8.45 21.39
N SER A 427 1.01 9.54 20.60
CA SER A 427 1.14 9.46 19.14
C SER A 427 2.50 8.93 18.67
N ALA A 428 3.49 8.80 19.56
CA ALA A 428 4.80 8.25 19.22
C ALA A 428 4.72 6.79 18.74
N ALA A 429 3.84 5.98 19.36
CA ALA A 429 3.61 4.60 18.95
C ALA A 429 3.06 4.51 17.51
N ILE A 430 2.13 5.41 17.14
CA ILE A 430 1.57 5.49 15.78
C ILE A 430 2.66 5.92 14.79
N ILE A 431 3.44 6.95 15.13
CA ILE A 431 4.55 7.45 14.28
C ILE A 431 5.55 6.32 14.04
N TYR A 432 5.90 5.57 15.08
CA TYR A 432 6.82 4.44 14.93
C TYR A 432 6.25 3.34 14.03
N ALA A 433 4.98 2.99 14.18
CA ALA A 433 4.30 2.02 13.31
C ALA A 433 4.33 2.45 11.83
N TYR A 434 4.06 3.72 11.56
CA TYR A 434 4.12 4.28 10.22
C TYR A 434 5.53 4.26 9.66
N CYS A 435 6.53 4.61 10.49
CA CYS A 435 7.93 4.52 10.08
C CYS A 435 8.33 3.10 9.67
N VAL A 436 7.93 2.08 10.45
CA VAL A 436 8.21 0.68 10.12
C VAL A 436 7.48 0.23 8.88
N ARG A 437 6.16 0.51 8.80
CA ARG A 437 5.30 0.07 7.69
C ARG A 437 5.73 0.64 6.36
N PHE A 438 5.97 1.95 6.30
CA PHE A 438 6.24 2.65 5.05
C PHE A 438 7.74 2.82 4.75
N PHE A 439 8.61 2.24 5.57
CA PHE A 439 10.06 2.31 5.40
C PHE A 439 10.53 1.84 4.02
N ALA A 440 9.98 0.74 3.53
CA ALA A 440 10.36 0.16 2.24
C ALA A 440 10.06 1.08 1.05
N ILE A 441 9.01 1.91 1.12
CA ILE A 441 8.69 2.91 0.09
C ILE A 441 9.81 3.95 0.01
N ALA A 442 10.17 4.52 1.16
CA ALA A 442 11.23 5.53 1.25
C ALA A 442 12.60 4.96 0.84
N GLN A 443 12.92 3.76 1.34
CA GLN A 443 14.16 3.05 0.99
C GLN A 443 14.24 2.75 -0.51
N GLY A 444 13.18 2.22 -1.11
CA GLY A 444 13.12 1.89 -2.53
C GLY A 444 13.27 3.12 -3.42
N ALA A 445 12.59 4.22 -3.08
CA ALA A 445 12.71 5.49 -3.79
C ALA A 445 14.12 6.08 -3.66
N ALA A 446 14.72 6.05 -2.47
CA ALA A 446 16.09 6.51 -2.24
C ALA A 446 17.10 5.65 -3.03
N ASP A 447 16.95 4.33 -3.05
CA ASP A 447 17.85 3.43 -3.78
C ASP A 447 17.76 3.64 -5.29
N ALA A 448 16.55 3.74 -5.84
CA ALA A 448 16.33 4.07 -7.25
C ALA A 448 16.89 5.44 -7.62
N ALA A 449 16.71 6.45 -6.76
CA ALA A 449 17.23 7.80 -7.00
C ALA A 449 18.76 7.85 -6.97
N MET A 450 19.38 7.27 -5.94
CA MET A 450 20.84 7.18 -5.85
C MET A 450 21.45 6.34 -6.97
N GLY A 451 20.72 5.33 -7.49
CA GLY A 451 21.15 4.51 -8.63
C GLY A 451 21.36 5.30 -9.92
N ARG A 452 20.66 6.42 -10.08
CA ARG A 452 20.78 7.32 -11.24
C ARG A 452 21.95 8.30 -11.15
N VAL A 453 22.49 8.53 -9.95
CA VAL A 453 23.64 9.43 -9.76
C VAL A 453 24.92 8.68 -10.10
N SER A 454 25.67 9.20 -11.08
CA SER A 454 26.95 8.60 -11.48
C SER A 454 27.95 8.58 -10.32
N PRO A 455 28.60 7.43 -10.05
CA PRO A 455 29.66 7.34 -9.05
C PRO A 455 30.82 8.34 -9.28
N ASN A 456 31.04 8.77 -10.52
CA ASN A 456 32.09 9.73 -10.87
C ASN A 456 31.85 11.10 -10.23
N LEU A 457 30.59 11.54 -10.07
CA LEU A 457 30.27 12.81 -9.41
C LEU A 457 30.68 12.80 -7.94
N ALA A 458 30.39 11.68 -7.24
CA ALA A 458 30.80 11.53 -5.86
C ALA A 458 32.34 11.45 -5.69
N ASN A 459 33.03 10.81 -6.65
CA ASN A 459 34.48 10.74 -6.64
C ASN A 459 35.10 12.12 -6.93
N ALA A 460 34.57 12.89 -7.89
CA ALA A 460 34.99 14.25 -8.17
C ALA A 460 34.83 15.19 -6.96
N ALA A 461 33.68 15.11 -6.28
CA ALA A 461 33.47 15.88 -5.04
C ALA A 461 34.52 15.55 -3.96
N ARG A 462 34.86 14.27 -3.80
CA ARG A 462 35.93 13.86 -2.86
C ARG A 462 37.32 14.33 -3.28
N SER A 463 37.64 14.32 -4.57
CA SER A 463 38.89 14.85 -5.09
C SER A 463 39.03 16.36 -4.84
N LEU A 464 37.88 17.06 -4.75
CA LEU A 464 37.80 18.49 -4.39
C LEU A 464 37.77 18.71 -2.86
N GLY A 465 38.11 17.69 -2.06
CA GLY A 465 38.22 17.79 -0.59
C GLY A 465 36.89 17.68 0.17
N ARG A 466 35.77 17.35 -0.50
CA ARG A 466 34.49 17.19 0.16
C ARG A 466 34.43 15.91 0.98
N ASN A 467 34.01 16.02 2.26
CA ASN A 467 33.76 14.86 3.10
C ASN A 467 32.46 14.12 2.69
N ARG A 468 32.21 12.97 3.31
CA ARG A 468 31.03 12.11 2.98
C ARG A 468 29.71 12.83 3.17
N LEU A 469 29.55 13.60 4.25
CA LEU A 469 28.32 14.34 4.55
C LEU A 469 28.12 15.51 3.57
N GLN A 470 29.20 16.22 3.21
CA GLN A 470 29.15 17.28 2.20
C GLN A 470 28.80 16.70 0.83
N THR A 471 29.38 15.55 0.46
CA THR A 471 29.02 14.85 -0.79
C THR A 471 27.52 14.46 -0.80
N LEU A 472 26.96 14.01 0.32
CA LEU A 472 25.53 13.75 0.41
C LEU A 472 24.71 15.04 0.20
N LYS A 473 25.05 16.12 0.92
CA LYS A 473 24.29 17.38 0.90
C LYS A 473 24.42 18.15 -0.42
N GLU A 474 25.64 18.20 -1.01
CA GLU A 474 25.94 19.05 -2.15
C GLU A 474 25.79 18.32 -3.51
N VAL A 475 25.84 16.99 -3.54
CA VAL A 475 25.77 16.20 -4.79
C VAL A 475 24.50 15.34 -4.82
N TYR A 476 24.34 14.44 -3.84
CA TYR A 476 23.24 13.47 -3.90
C TYR A 476 21.87 14.12 -3.65
N LEU A 477 21.69 14.86 -2.56
CA LEU A 477 20.38 15.43 -2.21
C LEU A 477 19.81 16.37 -3.28
N PRO A 478 20.57 17.30 -3.89
CA PRO A 478 20.04 18.13 -4.96
C PRO A 478 19.61 17.32 -6.19
N LEU A 479 20.41 16.32 -6.60
CA LEU A 479 20.09 15.46 -7.75
C LEU A 479 18.94 14.50 -7.48
N MET A 480 18.67 14.19 -6.22
CA MET A 480 17.61 13.29 -5.80
C MET A 480 16.34 14.02 -5.34
N SER A 481 16.33 15.35 -5.29
CA SER A 481 15.27 16.15 -4.64
C SER A 481 13.86 15.80 -5.14
N GLY A 482 13.67 15.62 -6.45
CA GLY A 482 12.39 15.22 -7.03
C GLY A 482 11.94 13.84 -6.56
N SER A 483 12.86 12.86 -6.48
CA SER A 483 12.51 11.50 -6.02
C SER A 483 12.28 11.44 -4.52
N VAL A 484 13.03 12.21 -3.73
CA VAL A 484 12.85 12.35 -2.28
C VAL A 484 11.52 13.03 -1.99
N GLY A 485 11.17 14.09 -2.73
CA GLY A 485 9.87 14.76 -2.63
C GLY A 485 8.70 13.84 -2.98
N SER A 486 8.84 13.04 -4.05
CA SER A 486 7.83 12.03 -4.40
C SER A 486 7.68 10.94 -3.34
N ALA A 487 8.79 10.48 -2.75
CA ALA A 487 8.75 9.51 -1.65
C ALA A 487 8.08 10.10 -0.41
N LEU A 488 8.39 11.35 -0.06
CA LEU A 488 7.77 12.05 1.08
C LEU A 488 6.25 12.14 0.90
N LEU A 489 5.81 12.51 -0.29
CA LEU A 489 4.40 12.62 -0.62
C LEU A 489 3.70 11.26 -0.56
N LEU A 490 4.29 10.21 -1.11
CA LEU A 490 3.73 8.85 -1.06
C LEU A 490 3.57 8.35 0.37
N VAL A 491 4.64 8.45 1.17
CA VAL A 491 4.60 8.01 2.57
C VAL A 491 3.58 8.84 3.36
N PHE A 492 3.52 10.16 3.15
CA PHE A 492 2.54 11.03 3.81
C PHE A 492 1.10 10.59 3.52
N VAL A 493 0.77 10.35 2.24
CA VAL A 493 -0.58 9.94 1.84
C VAL A 493 -0.95 8.58 2.40
N ASP A 494 0.00 7.63 2.38
CA ASP A 494 -0.24 6.31 2.95
C ASP A 494 -0.44 6.35 4.47
N CYS A 495 0.25 7.27 5.17
CA CYS A 495 0.02 7.55 6.59
C CYS A 495 -1.39 8.14 6.85
N VAL A 496 -1.87 9.06 5.99
CA VAL A 496 -3.18 9.72 6.16
C VAL A 496 -4.34 8.71 6.11
N LYS A 497 -4.24 7.68 5.28
CA LYS A 497 -5.29 6.67 5.09
C LYS A 497 -5.11 5.40 5.94
N GLU A 498 -4.05 5.34 6.75
CA GLU A 498 -3.74 4.16 7.54
C GLU A 498 -4.73 4.00 8.70
N LEU A 499 -5.40 2.85 8.75
CA LEU A 499 -6.43 2.54 9.74
C LEU A 499 -6.00 1.43 10.72
N PRO A 500 -5.58 0.22 10.30
CA PRO A 500 -5.41 -0.93 11.19
C PRO A 500 -4.41 -0.72 12.33
N ALA A 501 -3.20 -0.20 12.05
CA ALA A 501 -2.20 0.06 13.10
C ALA A 501 -2.65 1.22 14.01
N THR A 502 -3.30 2.23 13.42
CA THR A 502 -3.78 3.39 14.18
C THR A 502 -4.86 3.00 15.18
N LEU A 503 -5.79 2.13 14.80
CA LEU A 503 -6.84 1.63 15.71
C LEU A 503 -6.27 0.94 16.95
N LEU A 504 -5.18 0.17 16.79
CA LEU A 504 -4.55 -0.57 17.87
C LEU A 504 -3.64 0.29 18.77
N LEU A 505 -3.00 1.31 18.18
CA LEU A 505 -1.95 2.09 18.86
C LEU A 505 -2.39 3.47 19.30
N ARG A 506 -3.58 3.94 18.89
CA ARG A 506 -4.05 5.29 19.23
C ARG A 506 -4.24 5.46 20.75
N PRO A 507 -3.83 6.60 21.29
CA PRO A 507 -4.18 6.99 22.65
C PRO A 507 -5.70 7.17 22.83
N PHE A 508 -6.15 7.15 24.06
CA PHE A 508 -7.52 7.50 24.40
C PHE A 508 -7.85 8.93 23.88
N ASN A 509 -9.05 9.08 23.31
CA ASN A 509 -9.53 10.36 22.75
C ASN A 509 -8.61 10.98 21.66
N TYR A 510 -7.81 10.13 20.99
CA TYR A 510 -6.94 10.54 19.91
C TYR A 510 -7.41 9.92 18.60
N ASN A 511 -8.23 10.65 17.86
CA ASN A 511 -8.67 10.24 16.54
C ASN A 511 -7.81 10.87 15.44
N THR A 512 -7.51 10.07 14.43
CA THR A 512 -7.09 10.50 13.09
C THR A 512 -8.30 10.55 12.18
N LEU A 513 -8.18 11.13 10.97
CA LEU A 513 -9.29 11.09 10.00
C LEU A 513 -9.73 9.66 9.70
N ALA A 514 -8.79 8.72 9.50
CA ALA A 514 -9.09 7.32 9.21
C ALA A 514 -9.89 6.64 10.35
N THR A 515 -9.46 6.84 11.60
CA THR A 515 -10.16 6.26 12.76
C THR A 515 -11.50 6.93 13.04
N LEU A 516 -11.61 8.24 12.82
CA LEU A 516 -12.88 8.97 12.96
C LEU A 516 -13.90 8.46 11.93
N VAL A 517 -13.50 8.31 10.67
CA VAL A 517 -14.36 7.76 9.60
C VAL A 517 -14.82 6.36 9.96
N HIS A 518 -13.92 5.49 10.40
CA HIS A 518 -14.26 4.12 10.79
C HIS A 518 -15.22 4.07 11.99
N GLU A 519 -14.98 4.88 13.01
CA GLU A 519 -15.84 4.96 14.20
C GLU A 519 -17.25 5.42 13.84
N GLN A 520 -17.38 6.52 13.10
CA GLN A 520 -18.69 7.07 12.71
C GLN A 520 -19.43 6.14 11.75
N ALA A 521 -18.72 5.52 10.79
CA ALA A 521 -19.34 4.57 9.87
C ALA A 521 -19.80 3.28 10.58
N SER A 522 -19.06 2.80 11.59
CA SER A 522 -19.47 1.65 12.41
C SER A 522 -20.71 1.95 13.26
N LEU A 523 -20.97 3.21 13.54
CA LEU A 523 -22.20 3.69 14.19
C LEU A 523 -23.32 4.02 13.18
N GLU A 524 -23.13 3.71 11.90
CA GLU A 524 -24.05 4.03 10.78
C GLU A 524 -24.30 5.54 10.59
N ASN A 525 -23.39 6.38 11.11
CA ASN A 525 -23.46 7.83 11.03
C ASN A 525 -22.58 8.38 9.88
N LEU A 526 -22.98 8.10 8.64
CA LEU A 526 -22.22 8.48 7.48
C LEU A 526 -22.15 10.01 7.27
N SER A 527 -23.13 10.77 7.77
CA SER A 527 -23.13 12.23 7.71
C SER A 527 -21.92 12.83 8.45
N GLN A 528 -21.56 12.30 9.60
CA GLN A 528 -20.36 12.73 10.34
C GLN A 528 -19.07 12.15 9.77
N ALA A 529 -19.11 10.98 9.12
CA ALA A 529 -17.95 10.38 8.46
C ALA A 529 -17.59 11.08 7.14
N ALA A 530 -18.56 11.69 6.46
CA ALA A 530 -18.41 12.20 5.09
C ALA A 530 -17.37 13.32 4.96
N PRO A 531 -17.34 14.39 5.79
CA PRO A 531 -16.31 15.42 5.68
C PRO A 531 -14.90 14.89 5.88
N ALA A 532 -14.68 14.02 6.88
CA ALA A 532 -13.40 13.39 7.14
C ALA A 532 -12.95 12.51 5.95
N SER A 533 -13.87 11.75 5.36
CA SER A 533 -13.64 10.93 4.16
C SER A 533 -13.23 11.78 2.96
N LEU A 534 -13.92 12.91 2.73
CA LEU A 534 -13.58 13.84 1.65
C LEU A 534 -12.21 14.48 1.83
N TYR A 535 -11.78 14.80 3.06
CA TYR A 535 -10.41 15.26 3.31
C TYR A 535 -9.37 14.20 2.92
N ILE A 536 -9.60 12.93 3.28
CA ILE A 536 -8.70 11.82 2.89
C ILE A 536 -8.63 11.70 1.37
N ILE A 537 -9.78 11.75 0.69
CA ILE A 537 -9.87 11.67 -0.78
C ILE A 537 -9.15 12.84 -1.44
N CYS A 538 -9.34 14.07 -0.96
CA CYS A 538 -8.66 15.25 -1.48
C CYS A 538 -7.15 15.15 -1.36
N VAL A 539 -6.63 14.68 -0.22
CA VAL A 539 -5.19 14.45 -0.02
C VAL A 539 -4.67 13.39 -0.98
N GLY A 540 -5.40 12.28 -1.15
CA GLY A 540 -5.04 11.21 -2.09
C GLY A 540 -5.04 11.67 -3.55
N LEU A 541 -6.03 12.46 -3.97
CA LEU A 541 -6.10 13.04 -5.32
C LEU A 541 -4.97 14.03 -5.58
N LEU A 542 -4.68 14.92 -4.62
CA LEU A 542 -3.59 15.88 -4.74
C LEU A 542 -2.26 15.18 -4.95
N ALA A 543 -2.01 14.12 -4.20
CA ALA A 543 -0.81 13.31 -4.36
C ALA A 543 -0.74 12.62 -5.72
N ALA A 544 -1.83 12.02 -6.17
CA ALA A 544 -1.90 11.38 -7.47
C ALA A 544 -1.60 12.38 -8.61
N LEU A 545 -2.13 13.60 -8.51
CA LEU A 545 -1.87 14.67 -9.48
C LEU A 545 -0.43 15.17 -9.46
N LEU A 546 0.17 15.32 -8.27
CA LEU A 546 1.57 15.75 -8.13
C LEU A 546 2.53 14.69 -8.66
N LEU A 547 2.31 13.41 -8.36
CA LEU A 547 3.08 12.30 -8.91
C LEU A 547 2.96 12.20 -10.43
N ALA A 548 1.79 12.48 -10.97
CA ALA A 548 1.56 12.52 -12.41
C ALA A 548 2.36 13.62 -13.11
N LYS A 549 2.58 14.77 -12.46
CA LYS A 549 3.40 15.87 -13.00
C LYS A 549 4.90 15.58 -12.94
N THR A 550 5.37 14.90 -11.90
CA THR A 550 6.80 14.58 -11.75
C THR A 550 7.27 13.48 -12.69
N ASN A 551 6.37 12.69 -13.27
CA ASN A 551 6.65 11.62 -14.23
C ASN A 551 6.48 12.04 -15.71
N LYS A 552 6.22 13.31 -15.97
CA LYS A 552 6.31 13.92 -17.30
C LYS A 552 7.69 14.54 -17.51
#